data_ebd7611806c8244a293fad014b19439b
#
_entry.id   ebd7611806c8244a293fad014b19439b
#
_cell.length_a   1.000
_cell.length_b   1.000
_cell.length_c   1.000
_cell.angle_alpha   90.00
_cell.angle_beta   90.00
_cell.angle_gamma   90.00
#
_symmetry.space_group_name_H-M   'P 1'
#
loop_
_entity.id
_entity.type
_entity.pdbx_description
1 polymer ?
#
loop_
_entity_poly.entity_id
_entity_poly.type
_entity_poly.pdbx_seq_one_letter_code
_entity_poly.pdbx_strand_id
1 'polypeptide(L)'
;QDRLEASRHLIVLCSPHSARSEWVGREIAYFHSLGRTEHIHFFIIDGVPHSGDPRTECFHPVVRELGIPEILGANVHEKVFRWPWLNRERAYVQLITKLLGLEFDSLWRRHQRLLRQKMAACTLGILAVLAALWGVWLNSRPVDVCVTLSEATAHNPRLPALREAV
;
A
#
# COMPACT_ATOMS: atom_id res chain seq x y z
N GLN A 1 -17.85 -14.59 -28.00
CA GLN A 1 -17.92 -15.98 -27.53
C GLN A 1 -16.58 -16.68 -27.73
N ASP A 2 -15.96 -16.62 -28.89
CA ASP A 2 -14.70 -17.28 -29.22
C ASP A 2 -13.55 -17.00 -28.21
N ARG A 3 -13.49 -15.78 -27.70
CA ARG A 3 -12.49 -15.40 -26.68
C ARG A 3 -12.76 -16.02 -25.31
N LEU A 4 -14.03 -16.17 -24.93
CA LEU A 4 -14.43 -16.83 -23.69
C LEU A 4 -14.15 -18.33 -23.76
N GLU A 5 -14.38 -18.96 -24.90
CA GLU A 5 -14.05 -20.37 -25.14
C GLU A 5 -12.56 -20.64 -25.04
N ALA A 6 -11.73 -19.75 -25.61
CA ALA A 6 -10.28 -19.84 -25.55
C ALA A 6 -9.70 -19.51 -24.15
N SER A 7 -10.49 -18.87 -23.27
CA SER A 7 -10.02 -18.44 -21.95
C SER A 7 -10.08 -19.57 -20.94
N ARG A 8 -9.03 -19.72 -20.14
CA ARG A 8 -9.00 -20.68 -19.03
C ARG A 8 -9.72 -20.16 -17.79
N HIS A 9 -9.68 -18.85 -17.56
CA HIS A 9 -10.25 -18.19 -16.39
C HIS A 9 -11.09 -17.00 -16.82
N LEU A 10 -12.18 -16.73 -16.10
CA LEU A 10 -13.01 -15.54 -16.22
C LEU A 10 -12.87 -14.72 -14.94
N ILE A 11 -12.45 -13.46 -15.08
CA ILE A 11 -12.41 -12.50 -13.97
C ILE A 11 -13.60 -11.55 -14.15
N VAL A 12 -14.52 -11.58 -13.19
CA VAL A 12 -15.69 -10.70 -13.16
C VAL A 12 -15.41 -9.53 -12.23
N LEU A 13 -15.38 -8.31 -12.79
CA LEU A 13 -15.28 -7.08 -11.99
C LEU A 13 -16.64 -6.74 -11.40
N CYS A 14 -16.79 -6.92 -10.08
CA CYS A 14 -18.05 -6.75 -9.38
C CYS A 14 -18.22 -5.31 -8.90
N SER A 15 -19.34 -4.71 -9.27
CA SER A 15 -19.80 -3.38 -8.85
C SER A 15 -21.31 -3.29 -9.02
N PRO A 16 -22.01 -2.29 -8.43
CA PRO A 16 -23.43 -2.09 -8.67
C PRO A 16 -23.79 -1.84 -10.13
N HIS A 17 -22.83 -1.40 -10.93
CA HIS A 17 -23.02 -1.21 -12.37
C HIS A 17 -22.94 -2.55 -13.12
N SER A 18 -21.93 -3.36 -12.85
CA SER A 18 -21.78 -4.69 -13.48
C SER A 18 -22.88 -5.68 -13.04
N ALA A 19 -23.38 -5.55 -11.81
CA ALA A 19 -24.50 -6.36 -11.30
C ALA A 19 -25.81 -6.19 -12.11
N ARG A 20 -25.97 -5.06 -12.79
CA ARG A 20 -27.15 -4.74 -13.62
C ARG A 20 -26.91 -4.92 -15.12
N SER A 21 -25.69 -5.30 -15.50
CA SER A 21 -25.31 -5.43 -16.91
C SER A 21 -25.72 -6.80 -17.46
N GLU A 22 -26.65 -6.83 -18.40
CA GLU A 22 -27.04 -8.06 -19.11
C GLU A 22 -25.84 -8.79 -19.74
N TRP A 23 -24.85 -8.04 -20.24
CA TRP A 23 -23.65 -8.59 -20.86
C TRP A 23 -22.83 -9.41 -19.86
N VAL A 24 -22.63 -8.87 -18.68
CA VAL A 24 -21.91 -9.56 -17.59
C VAL A 24 -22.66 -10.84 -17.20
N GLY A 25 -24.00 -10.77 -17.07
CA GLY A 25 -24.82 -11.95 -16.79
C GLY A 25 -24.69 -13.03 -17.86
N ARG A 26 -24.72 -12.65 -19.15
CA ARG A 26 -24.56 -13.58 -20.28
C ARG A 26 -23.15 -14.21 -20.32
N GLU A 27 -22.12 -13.43 -20.04
CA GLU A 27 -20.73 -13.93 -19.99
C GLU A 27 -20.55 -14.95 -18.87
N ILE A 28 -21.07 -14.68 -17.67
CA ILE A 28 -21.04 -15.60 -16.54
C ILE A 28 -21.80 -16.90 -16.87
N ALA A 29 -23.04 -16.77 -17.35
CA ALA A 29 -23.87 -17.93 -17.72
C ALA A 29 -23.22 -18.77 -18.80
N TYR A 30 -22.66 -18.14 -19.83
CA TYR A 30 -21.97 -18.83 -20.91
C TYR A 30 -20.72 -19.58 -20.40
N PHE A 31 -19.88 -18.91 -19.60
CA PHE A 31 -18.68 -19.54 -19.06
C PHE A 31 -19.00 -20.70 -18.10
N HIS A 32 -20.09 -20.55 -17.32
CA HIS A 32 -20.63 -21.64 -16.51
C HIS A 32 -21.07 -22.83 -17.37
N SER A 33 -21.77 -22.59 -18.51
CA SER A 33 -22.23 -23.63 -19.42
C SER A 33 -21.10 -24.44 -20.06
N LEU A 34 -19.88 -23.88 -20.13
CA LEU A 34 -18.66 -24.57 -20.55
C LEU A 34 -18.11 -25.53 -19.48
N GLY A 35 -18.77 -25.70 -18.34
CA GLY A 35 -18.35 -26.54 -17.23
C GLY A 35 -17.14 -26.01 -16.47
N ARG A 36 -16.83 -24.69 -16.59
CA ARG A 36 -15.65 -24.05 -16.00
C ARG A 36 -16.00 -23.15 -14.80
N THR A 37 -16.97 -23.54 -14.01
CA THR A 37 -17.47 -22.74 -12.86
C THR A 37 -16.37 -22.42 -11.85
N GLU A 38 -15.47 -23.36 -11.57
CA GLU A 38 -14.34 -23.17 -10.64
C GLU A 38 -13.31 -22.14 -11.10
N HIS A 39 -13.34 -21.80 -12.40
CA HIS A 39 -12.44 -20.83 -13.01
C HIS A 39 -13.08 -19.43 -13.16
N ILE A 40 -14.26 -19.21 -12.55
CA ILE A 40 -14.89 -17.89 -12.43
C ILE A 40 -14.37 -17.24 -11.16
N HIS A 41 -13.73 -16.09 -11.29
CA HIS A 41 -13.16 -15.33 -10.17
C HIS A 41 -13.83 -13.99 -10.06
N PHE A 42 -14.41 -13.72 -8.90
CA PHE A 42 -15.05 -12.43 -8.62
C PHE A 42 -14.04 -11.46 -7.99
N PHE A 43 -13.96 -10.25 -8.52
CA PHE A 43 -13.12 -9.17 -8.00
C PHE A 43 -14.00 -7.96 -7.69
N ILE A 44 -14.23 -7.69 -6.41
CA ILE A 44 -15.11 -6.62 -5.94
C ILE A 44 -14.35 -5.31 -5.95
N ILE A 45 -14.71 -4.43 -6.87
CA ILE A 45 -14.14 -3.09 -7.02
C ILE A 45 -15.01 -2.01 -6.35
N ASP A 46 -16.32 -2.28 -6.22
CA ASP A 46 -17.29 -1.37 -5.58
C ASP A 46 -18.53 -2.14 -5.15
N GLY A 47 -19.27 -1.58 -4.18
CA GLY A 47 -20.50 -2.15 -3.67
C GLY A 47 -20.31 -3.15 -2.53
N VAL A 48 -21.43 -3.74 -2.12
CA VAL A 48 -21.51 -4.67 -0.98
C VAL A 48 -22.12 -5.99 -1.46
N PRO A 49 -21.39 -7.11 -1.29
CA PRO A 49 -21.94 -8.42 -1.63
C PRO A 49 -23.14 -8.73 -0.73
N HIS A 50 -24.21 -9.27 -1.33
CA HIS A 50 -25.45 -9.68 -0.66
C HIS A 50 -26.15 -8.57 0.13
N SER A 51 -26.03 -7.33 -0.32
CA SER A 51 -26.67 -6.20 0.35
C SER A 51 -28.20 -6.25 0.28
N GLY A 52 -28.76 -6.95 -0.69
CA GLY A 52 -30.20 -6.96 -0.96
C GLY A 52 -30.75 -5.65 -1.53
N ASP A 53 -29.95 -4.59 -1.59
CA ASP A 53 -30.31 -3.32 -2.21
C ASP A 53 -29.69 -3.24 -3.61
N PRO A 54 -30.51 -3.09 -4.68
CA PRO A 54 -30.01 -2.98 -6.05
C PRO A 54 -29.03 -1.83 -6.30
N ARG A 55 -28.95 -0.85 -5.40
CA ARG A 55 -28.04 0.29 -5.51
C ARG A 55 -26.63 -0.05 -5.03
N THR A 56 -26.52 -0.98 -4.10
CA THR A 56 -25.26 -1.35 -3.44
C THR A 56 -24.81 -2.78 -3.74
N GLU A 57 -25.74 -3.64 -4.22
CA GLU A 57 -25.42 -5.02 -4.59
C GLU A 57 -24.40 -5.08 -5.72
N CYS A 58 -23.33 -5.85 -5.55
CA CYS A 58 -22.26 -5.95 -6.51
C CYS A 58 -22.24 -7.27 -7.30
N PHE A 59 -22.98 -8.30 -6.85
CA PHE A 59 -23.08 -9.53 -7.59
C PHE A 59 -24.29 -9.54 -8.53
N HIS A 60 -24.07 -10.03 -9.75
CA HIS A 60 -25.13 -10.21 -10.71
C HIS A 60 -26.09 -11.33 -10.24
N PRO A 61 -27.43 -11.19 -10.40
CA PRO A 61 -28.43 -12.19 -9.97
C PRO A 61 -28.15 -13.62 -10.50
N VAL A 62 -27.62 -13.73 -11.71
CA VAL A 62 -27.23 -14.99 -12.36
C VAL A 62 -26.28 -15.84 -11.49
N VAL A 63 -25.44 -15.22 -10.70
CA VAL A 63 -24.51 -15.95 -9.80
C VAL A 63 -25.29 -16.81 -8.81
N ARG A 64 -26.35 -16.25 -8.25
CA ARG A 64 -27.26 -16.95 -7.33
C ARG A 64 -28.15 -17.98 -8.05
N GLU A 65 -28.68 -17.60 -9.21
CA GLU A 65 -29.55 -18.48 -10.02
C GLU A 65 -28.85 -19.75 -10.48
N LEU A 66 -27.58 -19.66 -10.84
CA LEU A 66 -26.76 -20.79 -11.27
C LEU A 66 -26.12 -21.55 -10.10
N GLY A 67 -26.34 -21.11 -8.86
CA GLY A 67 -25.74 -21.74 -7.69
C GLY A 67 -24.21 -21.75 -7.72
N ILE A 68 -23.60 -20.74 -8.36
CA ILE A 68 -22.15 -20.63 -8.43
C ILE A 68 -21.65 -20.41 -7.01
N PRO A 69 -20.77 -21.30 -6.49
CA PRO A 69 -20.26 -21.16 -5.14
C PRO A 69 -19.56 -19.83 -5.02
N GLU A 70 -20.05 -19.02 -4.09
CA GLU A 70 -19.49 -17.71 -3.78
C GLU A 70 -18.14 -17.91 -3.12
N ILE A 71 -17.14 -18.17 -3.94
CA ILE A 71 -15.77 -18.08 -3.49
C ILE A 71 -15.56 -16.59 -3.25
N LEU A 72 -15.45 -16.21 -1.97
CA LEU A 72 -15.20 -14.86 -1.48
C LEU A 72 -14.34 -14.09 -2.47
N GLY A 73 -14.98 -13.19 -3.23
CA GLY A 73 -14.30 -12.38 -4.21
C GLY A 73 -13.23 -11.54 -3.51
N ALA A 74 -12.10 -11.37 -4.14
CA ALA A 74 -11.09 -10.45 -3.63
C ALA A 74 -11.72 -9.05 -3.56
N ASN A 75 -11.83 -8.48 -2.37
CA ASN A 75 -12.51 -7.20 -2.12
C ASN A 75 -11.51 -6.09 -1.83
N VAL A 76 -11.48 -5.08 -2.70
CA VAL A 76 -10.58 -3.91 -2.56
C VAL A 76 -10.96 -3.02 -1.37
N HIS A 77 -12.24 -3.01 -0.99
CA HIS A 77 -12.76 -2.19 0.11
C HIS A 77 -12.80 -2.91 1.47
N GLU A 78 -12.37 -4.16 1.54
CA GLU A 78 -12.27 -4.87 2.80
C GLU A 78 -11.27 -4.18 3.74
N LYS A 79 -11.77 -3.64 4.85
CA LYS A 79 -10.95 -2.88 5.82
C LYS A 79 -10.24 -3.81 6.79
N VAL A 80 -9.28 -4.58 6.31
CA VAL A 80 -8.43 -5.44 7.14
C VAL A 80 -7.29 -4.63 7.77
N PHE A 81 -6.76 -3.68 7.01
CA PHE A 81 -5.66 -2.81 7.45
C PHE A 81 -6.12 -1.36 7.53
N ARG A 82 -5.49 -0.60 8.43
CA ARG A 82 -5.72 0.86 8.58
C ARG A 82 -5.39 1.66 7.31
N TRP A 83 -4.51 1.13 6.48
CA TRP A 83 -4.00 1.80 5.27
C TRP A 83 -4.73 1.28 4.03
N PRO A 84 -5.45 2.12 3.27
CA PRO A 84 -6.25 1.69 2.12
C PRO A 84 -5.44 1.02 1.00
N TRP A 85 -4.20 1.47 0.79
CA TRP A 85 -3.32 0.89 -0.23
C TRP A 85 -2.93 -0.57 0.09
N LEU A 86 -2.78 -0.92 1.38
CA LEU A 86 -2.46 -2.28 1.81
C LEU A 86 -3.65 -3.24 1.58
N ASN A 87 -4.87 -2.74 1.72
CA ASN A 87 -6.08 -3.53 1.45
C ASN A 87 -6.19 -3.84 -0.05
N ARG A 88 -5.86 -2.87 -0.92
CA ARG A 88 -5.80 -3.08 -2.37
C ARG A 88 -4.74 -4.12 -2.75
N GLU A 89 -3.52 -3.97 -2.24
CA GLU A 89 -2.44 -4.94 -2.48
C GLU A 89 -2.83 -6.35 -2.04
N ARG A 90 -3.48 -6.49 -0.89
CA ARG A 90 -3.99 -7.77 -0.43
C ARG A 90 -5.02 -8.37 -1.40
N ALA A 91 -5.97 -7.58 -1.88
CA ALA A 91 -6.98 -8.03 -2.83
C ALA A 91 -6.35 -8.51 -4.15
N TYR A 92 -5.35 -7.80 -4.67
CA TYR A 92 -4.61 -8.24 -5.87
C TYR A 92 -3.86 -9.55 -5.63
N VAL A 93 -3.13 -9.67 -4.53
CA VAL A 93 -2.41 -10.91 -4.19
C VAL A 93 -3.40 -12.07 -4.04
N GLN A 94 -4.56 -11.85 -3.44
CA GLN A 94 -5.60 -12.86 -3.29
C GLN A 94 -6.18 -13.31 -4.64
N LEU A 95 -6.39 -12.38 -5.59
CA LEU A 95 -6.81 -12.72 -6.95
C LEU A 95 -5.75 -13.56 -7.68
N ILE A 96 -4.49 -13.11 -7.64
CA ILE A 96 -3.37 -13.79 -8.30
C ILE A 96 -3.18 -15.20 -7.74
N THR A 97 -3.26 -15.39 -6.43
CA THR A 97 -3.12 -16.72 -5.80
C THR A 97 -4.20 -17.68 -6.25
N LYS A 98 -5.44 -17.22 -6.38
CA LYS A 98 -6.55 -18.02 -6.91
C LYS A 98 -6.33 -18.41 -8.38
N LEU A 99 -5.87 -17.46 -9.21
CA LEU A 99 -5.57 -17.72 -10.63
C LEU A 99 -4.44 -18.73 -10.81
N LEU A 100 -3.43 -18.70 -9.94
CA LEU A 100 -2.27 -19.58 -10.01
C LEU A 100 -2.46 -20.90 -9.23
N GLY A 101 -3.57 -21.06 -8.49
CA GLY A 101 -3.79 -22.22 -7.62
C GLY A 101 -2.78 -22.33 -6.48
N LEU A 102 -2.23 -21.20 -6.02
CA LEU A 102 -1.22 -21.12 -4.97
C LEU A 102 -1.86 -20.77 -3.61
N GLU A 103 -1.20 -21.17 -2.52
CA GLU A 103 -1.62 -20.77 -1.19
C GLU A 103 -1.36 -19.27 -0.94
N PHE A 104 -2.42 -18.53 -0.61
CA PHE A 104 -2.35 -17.09 -0.31
C PHE A 104 -1.29 -16.75 0.74
N ASP A 105 -1.22 -17.54 1.81
CA ASP A 105 -0.32 -17.30 2.95
C ASP A 105 1.16 -17.30 2.57
N SER A 106 1.55 -18.12 1.61
CA SER A 106 2.96 -18.22 1.17
C SER A 106 3.39 -16.98 0.40
N LEU A 107 2.55 -16.50 -0.51
CA LEU A 107 2.81 -15.30 -1.32
C LEU A 107 2.69 -14.02 -0.50
N TRP A 108 1.66 -13.93 0.35
CA TRP A 108 1.45 -12.77 1.21
C TRP A 108 2.61 -12.54 2.19
N ARG A 109 3.11 -13.59 2.84
CA ARG A 109 4.29 -13.51 3.73
C ARG A 109 5.54 -13.03 2.99
N ARG A 110 5.75 -13.48 1.76
CA ARG A 110 6.89 -13.04 0.93
C ARG A 110 6.76 -11.56 0.55
N HIS A 111 5.57 -11.14 0.13
CA HIS A 111 5.27 -9.74 -0.19
C HIS A 111 5.46 -8.82 1.02
N GLN A 112 4.95 -9.20 2.19
CA GLN A 112 5.15 -8.44 3.43
C GLN A 112 6.62 -8.31 3.84
N ARG A 113 7.44 -9.35 3.63
CA ARG A 113 8.88 -9.28 3.91
C ARG A 113 9.56 -8.21 3.05
N LEU A 114 9.26 -8.18 1.76
CA LEU A 114 9.81 -7.18 0.84
C LEU A 114 9.36 -5.76 1.20
N LEU A 115 8.10 -5.56 1.56
CA LEU A 115 7.59 -4.27 2.02
C LEU A 115 8.29 -3.81 3.30
N ARG A 116 8.44 -4.71 4.30
CA ARG A 116 9.16 -4.39 5.55
C ARG A 116 10.63 -4.03 5.29
N GLN A 117 11.30 -4.73 4.40
CA GLN A 117 12.69 -4.40 4.02
C GLN A 117 12.80 -3.02 3.37
N LYS A 118 11.89 -2.69 2.45
CA LYS A 118 11.83 -1.35 1.82
C LYS A 118 11.56 -0.26 2.86
N MET A 119 10.62 -0.48 3.75
CA MET A 119 10.30 0.48 4.82
C MET A 119 11.48 0.65 5.79
N ALA A 120 12.13 -0.43 6.19
CA ALA A 120 13.32 -0.37 7.05
C ALA A 120 14.46 0.39 6.38
N ALA A 121 14.71 0.19 5.09
CA ALA A 121 15.71 0.95 4.35
C ALA A 121 15.37 2.45 4.28
N CYS A 122 14.12 2.80 4.03
CA CYS A 122 13.66 4.19 4.04
C CYS A 122 13.81 4.85 5.42
N THR A 123 13.45 4.16 6.50
CA THR A 123 13.59 4.70 7.87
C THR A 123 15.05 4.89 8.25
N LEU A 124 15.94 3.97 7.90
CA LEU A 124 17.38 4.11 8.11
C LEU A 124 17.94 5.30 7.32
N GLY A 125 17.51 5.49 6.08
CA GLY A 125 17.90 6.65 5.26
C GLY A 125 17.48 7.98 5.89
N ILE A 126 16.24 8.08 6.36
CA ILE A 126 15.74 9.28 7.05
C ILE A 126 16.54 9.55 8.33
N LEU A 127 16.81 8.52 9.14
CA LEU A 127 17.59 8.67 10.36
C LEU A 127 19.03 9.13 10.07
N ALA A 128 19.65 8.62 9.02
CA ALA A 128 20.99 9.04 8.60
C ALA A 128 21.03 10.53 8.19
N VAL A 129 20.02 10.99 7.43
CA VAL A 129 19.88 12.40 7.05
C VAL A 129 19.67 13.30 8.28
N LEU A 130 18.80 12.88 9.21
CA LEU A 130 18.57 13.63 10.44
C LEU A 130 19.82 13.70 11.32
N ALA A 131 20.60 12.60 11.41
CA ALA A 131 21.85 12.57 12.14
C ALA A 131 22.91 13.50 11.51
N ALA A 132 23.00 13.53 10.17
CA ALA A 132 23.88 14.43 9.46
C ALA A 132 23.51 15.91 9.70
N LEU A 133 22.22 16.24 9.58
CA LEU A 133 21.74 17.60 9.87
C LEU A 133 22.00 18.02 11.34
N TRP A 134 21.80 17.09 12.27
CA TRP A 134 22.11 17.32 13.68
C TRP A 134 23.60 17.55 13.89
N GLY A 135 24.46 16.78 13.25
CA GLY A 135 25.92 16.97 13.31
C GLY A 135 26.36 18.33 12.77
N VAL A 136 25.80 18.74 11.62
CA VAL A 136 26.05 20.10 11.08
C VAL A 136 25.57 21.18 12.03
N TRP A 137 24.40 21.03 12.64
CA TRP A 137 23.86 21.99 13.60
C TRP A 137 24.71 22.10 14.88
N LEU A 138 25.23 20.98 15.39
CA LEU A 138 26.16 20.98 16.53
C LEU A 138 27.47 21.69 16.21
N ASN A 139 28.00 21.45 14.99
CA ASN A 139 29.25 22.05 14.56
C ASN A 139 29.14 23.55 14.20
N SER A 140 27.93 24.00 13.84
CA SER A 140 27.67 25.42 13.52
C SER A 140 27.33 26.27 14.73
N ARG A 141 27.35 25.75 15.95
CA ARG A 141 27.19 26.58 17.16
C ARG A 141 28.39 27.50 17.28
N PRO A 142 28.17 28.82 17.35
CA PRO A 142 29.26 29.74 17.54
C PRO A 142 29.93 29.42 18.90
N VAL A 143 31.20 29.09 18.87
CA VAL A 143 32.00 29.01 20.08
C VAL A 143 32.12 30.46 20.60
N ASP A 144 31.60 30.74 21.77
CA ASP A 144 31.76 32.03 22.41
C ASP A 144 33.24 32.27 22.71
N VAL A 145 33.92 32.91 21.76
CA VAL A 145 35.37 33.27 21.88
C VAL A 145 35.56 34.41 22.87
N CYS A 146 34.50 34.93 23.49
CA CYS A 146 34.57 36.05 24.40
C CYS A 146 35.36 35.80 25.70
N VAL A 147 35.50 34.54 26.12
CA VAL A 147 36.19 34.23 27.40
C VAL A 147 37.73 34.32 27.30
N THR A 148 38.31 34.03 26.13
CA THR A 148 39.76 33.97 25.96
C THR A 148 40.45 35.33 25.80
N LEU A 149 39.69 36.37 25.33
CA LEU A 149 40.25 37.71 25.15
C LEU A 149 40.39 38.47 26.49
N SER A 150 39.54 38.22 27.49
CA SER A 150 39.67 38.85 28.79
C SER A 150 40.84 38.34 29.60
N GLU A 151 41.16 37.04 29.49
CA GLU A 151 42.34 36.44 30.15
C GLU A 151 43.63 36.87 29.47
N ALA A 152 43.68 36.95 28.14
CA ALA A 152 44.85 37.38 27.41
C ALA A 152 45.20 38.84 27.64
N THR A 153 44.20 39.71 27.83
CA THR A 153 44.43 41.14 28.20
C THR A 153 44.86 41.33 29.66
N ALA A 154 44.36 40.47 30.58
CA ALA A 154 44.73 40.53 32.00
C ALA A 154 46.18 40.12 32.28
N HIS A 155 46.76 39.31 31.39
CA HIS A 155 48.12 38.77 31.57
C HIS A 155 49.23 39.52 30.77
N ASN A 156 48.87 40.62 30.07
CA ASN A 156 49.84 41.39 29.30
C ASN A 156 50.31 42.64 30.10
N PRO A 157 51.52 42.61 30.72
CA PRO A 157 52.01 43.69 31.59
C PRO A 157 52.39 44.99 30.87
N ARG A 158 52.32 45.02 29.50
CA ARG A 158 52.69 46.20 28.69
C ARG A 158 51.54 47.13 28.34
N LEU A 159 50.29 46.73 28.62
CA LEU A 159 49.13 47.56 28.31
C LEU A 159 48.98 48.85 29.15
N PRO A 160 49.34 48.93 30.43
CA PRO A 160 49.24 50.18 31.16
C PRO A 160 50.25 51.24 30.68
N ALA A 161 51.41 50.82 30.18
CA ALA A 161 52.43 51.76 29.72
C ALA A 161 52.07 52.51 28.43
N LEU A 162 51.15 51.97 27.62
CA LEU A 162 50.66 52.61 26.39
C LEU A 162 49.54 53.59 26.64
N ARG A 163 48.90 53.55 27.83
CA ARG A 163 47.80 54.45 28.19
C ARG A 163 48.29 55.82 28.79
N GLU A 164 49.54 55.89 29.26
CA GLU A 164 50.14 57.10 29.75
C GLU A 164 50.91 57.85 28.64
N ALA A 165 51.01 57.30 27.41
CA ALA A 165 51.78 57.93 26.35
C ALA A 165 50.89 58.61 25.28
N VAL A 166 49.57 58.79 25.56
CA VAL A 166 48.59 59.58 24.79
C VAL A 166 48.03 60.68 25.68
#